data_415fd0080d85d706c8a454d88cdbb777
#
_entry.id   415fd0080d85d706c8a454d88cdbb777
#
_cell.length_a   1.000
_cell.length_b   1.000
_cell.length_c   1.000
_cell.angle_alpha   90.00
_cell.angle_beta   90.00
_cell.angle_gamma   90.00
#
_symmetry.space_group_name_H-M   'P 1'
#
loop_
_entity.id
_entity.type
_entity.pdbx_description
1 polymer ?
#
loop_
_entity_poly.entity_id
_entity_poly.type
_entity_poly.pdbx_seq_one_letter_code
_entity_poly.pdbx_strand_id
1 'polypeptide(L)'
;MKYLCLVYSDEELLHSLPESPRDEECLAYAESVQESGRLIAGEALAPVQTATTVRVRTGKTTVTDGPFAETKEQLAGFYMVEARDLNEALRIAEGIPPARV
;
A
#
# COMPACT_ATOMS: atom_id res chain seq x y z
N MET A 1 -10.50 -2.83 -16.37
CA MET A 1 -10.26 -3.86 -15.33
C MET A 1 -9.74 -3.20 -14.06
N LYS A 2 -10.12 -3.74 -12.94
CA LYS A 2 -9.67 -3.23 -11.65
C LYS A 2 -8.39 -3.92 -11.22
N TYR A 3 -7.44 -3.13 -10.73
CA TYR A 3 -6.18 -3.64 -10.20
C TYR A 3 -5.96 -3.10 -8.79
N LEU A 4 -5.44 -3.95 -7.93
CA LEU A 4 -5.08 -3.56 -6.57
C LEU A 4 -3.56 -3.47 -6.48
N CYS A 5 -3.07 -2.25 -6.25
CA CYS A 5 -1.65 -1.99 -6.07
C CYS A 5 -1.35 -1.99 -4.58
N LEU A 6 -0.70 -3.02 -4.10
CA LEU A 6 -0.31 -3.14 -2.69
C LEU A 6 1.03 -2.45 -2.49
N VAL A 7 1.09 -1.55 -1.52
CA VAL A 7 2.30 -0.81 -1.21
C VAL A 7 2.93 -1.44 0.03
N TYR A 8 4.09 -2.06 -0.16
CA TYR A 8 4.88 -2.61 0.92
C TYR A 8 6.08 -1.70 1.17
N SER A 9 6.41 -1.49 2.42
CA SER A 9 7.57 -0.69 2.78
C SER A 9 8.15 -1.16 4.11
N ASP A 10 9.44 -0.92 4.28
CA ASP A 10 10.11 -1.00 5.56
C ASP A 10 9.93 0.37 6.21
N GLU A 11 9.02 0.48 7.19
CA GLU A 11 8.67 1.76 7.79
C GLU A 11 9.88 2.47 8.37
N GLU A 12 10.76 1.74 9.04
CA GLU A 12 11.95 2.30 9.64
C GLU A 12 12.88 2.88 8.58
N LEU A 13 13.13 2.13 7.52
CA LEU A 13 13.94 2.57 6.40
C LEU A 13 13.30 3.75 5.67
N LEU A 14 12.00 3.67 5.42
CA LEU A 14 11.25 4.71 4.72
C LEU A 14 11.35 6.05 5.42
N HIS A 15 11.28 6.06 6.75
CA HIS A 15 11.32 7.29 7.53
C HIS A 15 12.75 7.81 7.78
N SER A 16 13.77 7.01 7.47
CA SER A 16 15.18 7.37 7.77
C SER A 16 15.97 7.85 6.56
N LEU A 17 15.52 7.56 5.34
CA LEU A 17 16.29 7.90 4.14
C LEU A 17 15.96 9.31 3.63
N PRO A 18 16.99 10.10 3.24
CA PRO A 18 16.75 11.43 2.70
C PRO A 18 15.94 11.44 1.38
N GLU A 19 16.09 10.38 0.57
CA GLU A 19 15.39 10.23 -0.70
C GLU A 19 13.97 9.69 -0.56
N SER A 20 13.54 9.38 0.65
CA SER A 20 12.19 8.89 0.89
C SER A 20 11.15 9.95 0.53
N PRO A 21 10.02 9.53 -0.07
CA PRO A 21 8.98 10.48 -0.44
C PRO A 21 8.35 11.12 0.80
N ARG A 22 7.98 12.38 0.65
CA ARG A 22 7.25 13.10 1.68
C ARG A 22 5.75 12.81 1.56
N ASP A 23 5.00 13.05 2.63
CA ASP A 23 3.56 12.89 2.61
C ASP A 23 2.90 13.75 1.54
N GLU A 24 3.38 14.98 1.32
CA GLU A 24 2.87 15.86 0.29
C GLU A 24 3.06 15.28 -1.11
N GLU A 25 4.17 14.62 -1.35
CA GLU A 25 4.44 13.97 -2.63
C GLU A 25 3.49 12.80 -2.86
N CYS A 26 3.26 11.99 -1.83
CA CYS A 26 2.33 10.87 -1.91
C CYS A 26 0.90 11.36 -2.17
N LEU A 27 0.49 12.41 -1.48
CA LEU A 27 -0.84 13.01 -1.67
C LEU A 27 -0.99 13.58 -3.08
N ALA A 28 0.03 14.29 -3.57
CA ALA A 28 0.01 14.86 -4.91
C ALA A 28 -0.12 13.79 -5.97
N TYR A 29 0.57 12.66 -5.80
CA TYR A 29 0.46 11.56 -6.74
C TYR A 29 -0.95 10.96 -6.73
N ALA A 30 -1.50 10.71 -5.55
CA ALA A 30 -2.87 10.18 -5.43
C ALA A 30 -3.88 11.11 -6.10
N GLU A 31 -3.74 12.42 -5.91
CA GLU A 31 -4.60 13.41 -6.55
C GLU A 31 -4.46 13.37 -8.08
N SER A 32 -3.25 13.19 -8.59
CA SER A 32 -3.04 13.11 -10.04
C SER A 32 -3.70 11.87 -10.65
N VAL A 33 -3.66 10.74 -9.96
CA VAL A 33 -4.33 9.52 -10.41
C VAL A 33 -5.85 9.70 -10.35
N GLN A 34 -6.34 10.35 -9.31
CA GLN A 34 -7.76 10.66 -9.17
C GLN A 34 -8.25 11.56 -10.29
N GLU A 35 -7.51 12.61 -10.61
CA GLU A 35 -7.84 13.55 -11.70
C GLU A 35 -7.87 12.86 -13.06
N SER A 36 -7.04 11.82 -13.25
CA SER A 36 -7.06 11.04 -14.48
C SER A 36 -8.29 10.13 -14.60
N GLY A 37 -9.10 10.04 -13.54
CA GLY A 37 -10.29 9.20 -13.50
C GLY A 37 -10.00 7.73 -13.22
N ARG A 38 -8.76 7.38 -12.93
CA ARG A 38 -8.36 5.98 -12.74
C ARG A 38 -8.35 5.50 -11.30
N LEU A 39 -8.37 6.40 -10.33
CA LEU A 39 -8.35 6.01 -8.92
C LEU A 39 -9.76 5.64 -8.45
N ILE A 40 -9.92 4.40 -7.96
CA ILE A 40 -11.17 3.94 -7.34
C ILE A 40 -11.12 4.17 -5.84
N ALA A 41 -10.01 3.79 -5.21
CA ALA A 41 -9.79 3.97 -3.78
C ALA A 41 -8.30 3.90 -3.49
N GLY A 42 -7.88 4.49 -2.40
CA GLY A 42 -6.51 4.42 -1.93
C GLY A 42 -6.43 4.91 -0.50
N GLU A 43 -5.63 4.23 0.31
CA GLU A 43 -5.45 4.58 1.71
C GLU A 43 -4.05 4.24 2.18
N ALA A 44 -3.51 5.12 3.01
CA ALA A 44 -2.35 4.80 3.83
C ALA A 44 -2.87 4.11 5.09
N LEU A 45 -2.24 3.01 5.45
CA LEU A 45 -2.65 2.22 6.61
C LEU A 45 -1.92 2.72 7.87
N ALA A 46 -2.51 2.43 9.03
CA ALA A 46 -1.87 2.67 10.32
C ALA A 46 -0.58 1.86 10.43
N PRO A 47 0.35 2.24 11.33
CA PRO A 47 1.60 1.52 11.50
C PRO A 47 1.38 0.03 11.74
N VAL A 48 2.30 -0.80 11.23
CA VAL A 48 2.17 -2.26 11.30
C VAL A 48 2.08 -2.78 12.74
N GLN A 49 2.64 -2.05 13.71
CA GLN A 49 2.56 -2.41 15.12
C GLN A 49 1.12 -2.47 15.63
N THR A 50 0.19 -1.81 14.95
CA THR A 50 -1.22 -1.80 15.32
C THR A 50 -2.02 -2.91 14.65
N ALA A 51 -1.37 -3.74 13.83
CA ALA A 51 -2.05 -4.79 13.09
C ALA A 51 -2.57 -5.89 14.00
N THR A 52 -3.66 -6.51 13.58
CA THR A 52 -4.25 -7.66 14.27
C THR A 52 -4.57 -8.71 13.21
N THR A 53 -4.22 -9.95 13.48
CA THR A 53 -4.49 -11.08 12.59
C THR A 53 -5.58 -11.97 13.19
N VAL A 54 -6.59 -12.26 12.37
CA VAL A 54 -7.68 -13.17 12.76
C VAL A 54 -7.59 -14.42 11.90
N ARG A 55 -7.62 -15.59 12.54
CA ARG A 55 -7.68 -16.87 11.85
C ARG A 55 -8.84 -17.70 12.36
N VAL A 56 -9.52 -18.35 11.43
CA VAL A 56 -10.57 -19.32 11.77
C VAL A 56 -10.14 -20.66 11.18
N ARG A 57 -9.85 -21.61 12.05
CA ARG A 57 -9.42 -22.96 11.67
C ARG A 57 -10.27 -23.97 12.40
N THR A 58 -10.84 -24.92 11.65
CA THR A 58 -11.72 -25.97 12.20
C THR A 58 -12.80 -25.40 13.13
N GLY A 59 -13.43 -24.29 12.70
CA GLY A 59 -14.48 -23.61 13.45
C GLY A 59 -14.00 -22.81 14.66
N LYS A 60 -12.69 -22.71 14.85
CA LYS A 60 -12.12 -22.00 16.00
C LYS A 60 -11.48 -20.69 15.56
N THR A 61 -11.83 -19.59 16.22
CA THR A 61 -11.28 -18.26 15.94
C THR A 61 -10.12 -17.96 16.87
N THR A 62 -9.00 -17.53 16.29
CA THR A 62 -7.87 -17.00 17.04
C THR A 62 -7.59 -15.57 16.60
N VAL A 63 -7.27 -14.70 17.55
CA VAL A 63 -6.92 -13.31 17.33
C VAL A 63 -5.53 -13.08 17.89
N THR A 64 -4.63 -12.59 17.05
CA THR A 64 -3.23 -12.40 17.42
C THR A 64 -2.82 -10.97 17.10
N ASP A 65 -2.13 -10.30 18.02
CA ASP A 65 -1.55 -9.00 17.78
C ASP A 65 -0.39 -9.15 16.79
N GLY A 66 -0.36 -8.26 15.81
CA GLY A 66 0.70 -8.25 14.82
C GLY A 66 0.21 -8.60 13.40
N PRO A 67 1.07 -8.42 12.41
CA PRO A 67 0.73 -8.70 11.02
C PRO A 67 0.70 -10.20 10.73
N PHE A 68 0.11 -10.55 9.58
CA PHE A 68 0.05 -11.93 9.11
C PHE A 68 1.43 -12.59 9.03
N ALA A 69 2.43 -11.84 8.59
CA ALA A 69 3.81 -12.30 8.50
C ALA A 69 4.75 -11.20 9.00
N GLU A 70 5.78 -11.60 9.74
CA GLU A 70 6.78 -10.66 10.23
C GLU A 70 7.95 -10.61 9.27
N THR A 71 7.88 -9.63 8.37
CA THR A 71 8.91 -9.37 7.37
C THR A 71 9.39 -7.94 7.53
N LYS A 72 10.53 -7.61 6.91
CA LYS A 72 11.04 -6.23 6.95
C LYS A 72 10.13 -5.26 6.23
N GLU A 73 9.60 -5.69 5.08
CA GLU A 73 8.64 -4.91 4.33
C GLU A 73 7.24 -5.37 4.70
N GLN A 74 6.42 -4.43 5.15
CA GLN A 74 5.06 -4.69 5.58
C GLN A 74 4.10 -3.86 4.75
N LEU A 75 2.85 -4.32 4.67
CA LEU A 75 1.82 -3.60 3.94
C LEU A 75 1.57 -2.24 4.59
N ALA A 76 1.81 -1.19 3.83
CA ALA A 76 1.69 0.20 4.31
C ALA A 76 0.50 0.94 3.71
N GLY A 77 -0.05 0.44 2.61
CA GLY A 77 -1.17 1.09 1.96
C GLY A 77 -1.55 0.40 0.67
N PHE A 78 -2.52 0.98 -0.02
CA PHE A 78 -2.95 0.43 -1.30
C PHE A 78 -3.53 1.52 -2.19
N TYR A 79 -3.52 1.23 -3.50
CA TYR A 79 -4.27 1.96 -4.52
C TYR A 79 -5.10 0.95 -5.28
N MET A 80 -6.41 1.19 -5.39
CA MET A 80 -7.26 0.42 -6.29
C MET A 80 -7.54 1.28 -7.51
N VAL A 81 -7.17 0.79 -8.67
CA VAL A 81 -7.23 1.58 -9.91
C VAL A 81 -8.01 0.86 -11.00
N GLU A 82 -8.60 1.66 -11.88
CA GLU A 82 -9.18 1.17 -13.12
C GLU A 82 -8.16 1.37 -14.22
N ALA A 83 -7.77 0.29 -14.89
CA ALA A 83 -6.83 0.35 -16.00
C ALA A 83 -7.32 -0.56 -17.13
N ARG A 84 -6.97 -0.20 -18.37
CA ARG A 84 -7.44 -0.95 -19.52
C ARG A 84 -6.76 -2.32 -19.63
N ASP A 85 -5.50 -2.42 -19.14
CA ASP A 85 -4.71 -3.65 -19.15
C ASP A 85 -3.61 -3.58 -18.09
N LEU A 86 -2.87 -4.69 -17.94
CA LEU A 86 -1.79 -4.77 -16.96
C LEU A 86 -0.69 -3.73 -17.22
N ASN A 87 -0.36 -3.47 -18.48
CA ASN A 87 0.68 -2.49 -18.81
C ASN A 87 0.34 -1.10 -18.29
N GLU A 88 -0.92 -0.68 -18.42
CA GLU A 88 -1.37 0.59 -17.87
C GLU A 88 -1.32 0.58 -16.34
N ALA A 89 -1.75 -0.53 -15.72
CA ALA A 89 -1.68 -0.66 -14.26
C ALA A 89 -0.24 -0.59 -13.76
N LEU A 90 0.71 -1.19 -14.47
CA LEU A 90 2.12 -1.14 -14.10
C LEU A 90 2.69 0.27 -14.17
N ARG A 91 2.27 1.07 -15.16
CA ARG A 91 2.68 2.46 -15.26
C ARG A 91 2.17 3.30 -14.08
N ILE A 92 0.94 3.03 -13.65
CA ILE A 92 0.39 3.69 -12.48
C ILE A 92 1.18 3.26 -11.22
N ALA A 93 1.42 1.96 -11.07
CA ALA A 93 2.10 1.42 -9.90
C ALA A 93 3.53 1.95 -9.76
N GLU A 94 4.28 2.03 -10.87
CA GLU A 94 5.68 2.51 -10.80
C GLU A 94 5.79 3.98 -10.38
N GLY A 95 4.73 4.76 -10.56
CA GLY A 95 4.70 6.15 -10.14
C GLY A 95 4.38 6.36 -8.67
N ILE A 96 3.90 5.34 -7.97
CA ILE A 96 3.60 5.44 -6.54
C ILE A 96 4.91 5.77 -5.80
N PRO A 97 4.99 6.91 -5.08
CA PRO A 97 6.27 7.39 -4.56
C PRO A 97 7.07 6.39 -3.72
N PRO A 98 6.47 5.64 -2.77
CA PRO A 98 7.24 4.65 -2.00
C PRO A 98 7.85 3.52 -2.83
N ALA A 99 7.41 3.30 -4.06
CA ALA A 99 7.94 2.22 -4.90
C ALA A 99 9.43 2.40 -5.24
N ARG A 100 9.95 3.63 -5.10
CA ARG A 100 11.35 3.91 -5.43
C ARG A 100 12.32 3.74 -4.27
N VAL A 101 11.83 3.35 -3.10
CA VAL A 101 12.66 3.24 -1.87
C VAL A 101 12.84 1.81 -1.41
#